data_3480a5dbd9a52505b6021303b38b5ef2
#
_entry.id   3480a5dbd9a52505b6021303b38b5ef2
#
_cell.length_a   1.000
_cell.length_b   1.000
_cell.length_c   1.000
_cell.angle_alpha   90.00
_cell.angle_beta   90.00
_cell.angle_gamma   90.00
#
_symmetry.space_group_name_H-M   'P 1'
#
loop_
_entity.id
_entity.type
_entity.pdbx_description
1 polymer ?
#
loop_
_entity_poly.entity_id
_entity_poly.type
_entity_poly.pdbx_seq_one_letter_code
_entity_poly.pdbx_strand_id
1 'polypeptide(L)'
;MSKKIAIQGELGAYSHIAAENLYAGAEIKTCTTFEETFKQAYNDQNYKIVIPIENSLAGRVADIHYLLPKYKLQIHGEYFQTVEHNLLCKQDATIDDIKYVRSHAQAIGPVSYTHLRAHETFRY
;
A
#
# COMPACT_ATOMS: atom_id res chain seq x y z
N MET A 1 -5.49 22.73 13.71
CA MET A 1 -4.55 21.65 14.06
C MET A 1 -4.57 20.57 12.99
N SER A 2 -3.40 20.14 12.59
CA SER A 2 -3.34 19.05 11.61
C SER A 2 -3.70 17.72 12.26
N LYS A 3 -4.33 16.84 11.47
CA LYS A 3 -4.60 15.48 11.90
C LYS A 3 -3.31 14.68 11.91
N LYS A 4 -3.20 13.76 12.85
CA LYS A 4 -2.08 12.83 12.92
C LYS A 4 -2.53 11.47 12.44
N ILE A 5 -1.85 10.97 11.40
CA ILE A 5 -2.22 9.71 10.77
C ILE A 5 -0.99 8.81 10.69
N ALA A 6 -1.14 7.58 11.15
CA ALA A 6 -0.11 6.56 10.98
C ALA A 6 -0.46 5.65 9.80
N ILE A 7 0.56 5.28 9.05
CA ILE A 7 0.45 4.37 7.92
C ILE A 7 1.55 3.31 8.00
N GLN A 8 1.33 2.19 7.36
CA GLN A 8 2.40 1.21 7.16
C GLN A 8 3.06 1.51 5.81
N GLY A 9 4.38 1.59 5.81
CA GLY A 9 5.15 1.85 4.59
C GLY A 9 5.85 3.19 4.63
N GLU A 10 6.17 3.69 3.44
CA GLU A 10 6.97 4.90 3.28
C GLU A 10 6.12 6.06 2.80
N LEU A 11 6.64 7.28 2.93
CA LEU A 11 6.05 8.45 2.30
C LEU A 11 6.01 8.26 0.79
N GLY A 12 4.91 8.64 0.18
CA GLY A 12 4.68 8.44 -1.25
C GLY A 12 3.98 7.13 -1.60
N ALA A 13 3.85 6.21 -0.65
CA ALA A 13 3.08 4.98 -0.85
C ALA A 13 1.59 5.28 -1.03
N TYR A 14 0.83 4.30 -1.50
CA TYR A 14 -0.61 4.47 -1.71
C TYR A 14 -1.35 4.82 -0.41
N SER A 15 -0.93 4.28 0.72
CA SER A 15 -1.52 4.65 2.01
C SER A 15 -1.29 6.12 2.34
N HIS A 16 -0.12 6.66 1.99
CA HIS A 16 0.16 8.09 2.16
C HIS A 16 -0.78 8.92 1.28
N ILE A 17 -0.92 8.55 0.01
CA ILE A 17 -1.81 9.24 -0.93
C ILE A 17 -3.25 9.21 -0.43
N ALA A 18 -3.71 8.05 0.03
CA ALA A 18 -5.06 7.90 0.58
C ALA A 18 -5.26 8.77 1.82
N ALA A 19 -4.27 8.83 2.71
CA ALA A 19 -4.32 9.66 3.91
C ALA A 19 -4.44 11.14 3.55
N GLU A 20 -3.68 11.62 2.57
CA GLU A 20 -3.74 13.01 2.10
C GLU A 20 -5.11 13.33 1.47
N ASN A 21 -5.69 12.38 0.75
CA ASN A 21 -7.01 12.58 0.16
C ASN A 21 -8.13 12.58 1.19
N LEU A 22 -7.97 11.81 2.25
CA LEU A 22 -8.95 11.79 3.35
C LEU A 22 -8.80 13.01 4.27
N TYR A 23 -7.58 13.41 4.56
CA TYR A 23 -7.27 14.50 5.48
C TYR A 23 -6.11 15.32 4.92
N ALA A 24 -6.43 16.31 4.11
CA ALA A 24 -5.43 17.17 3.49
C ALA A 24 -4.56 17.84 4.55
N GLY A 25 -3.25 17.83 4.34
CA GLY A 25 -2.31 18.43 5.27
C GLY A 25 -2.05 17.63 6.54
N ALA A 26 -2.44 16.36 6.58
CA ALA A 26 -2.23 15.52 7.74
C ALA A 26 -0.73 15.31 8.03
N GLU A 27 -0.40 15.21 9.31
CA GLU A 27 0.93 14.81 9.76
C GLU A 27 1.02 13.29 9.68
N ILE A 28 1.91 12.78 8.83
CA ILE A 28 2.00 11.36 8.55
C ILE A 28 3.14 10.72 9.32
N LYS A 29 2.82 9.68 10.07
CA LYS A 29 3.82 8.84 10.72
C LYS A 29 3.91 7.51 9.97
N THR A 30 5.10 7.18 9.48
CA THR A 30 5.33 5.90 8.81
C THR A 30 5.70 4.84 9.83
N CYS A 31 5.15 3.66 9.66
CA CYS A 31 5.44 2.50 10.50
C CYS A 31 5.90 1.34 9.63
N THR A 32 6.74 0.49 10.19
CA THR A 32 7.32 -0.62 9.42
C THR A 32 6.32 -1.73 9.19
N THR A 33 5.48 -2.02 10.18
CA THR A 33 4.51 -3.11 10.10
C THR A 33 3.10 -2.60 10.35
N PHE A 34 2.12 -3.39 9.92
CA PHE A 34 0.72 -3.08 10.23
C PHE A 34 0.48 -3.08 11.74
N GLU A 35 1.09 -4.03 12.46
CA GLU A 35 0.91 -4.09 13.91
C GLU A 35 1.41 -2.82 14.60
N GLU A 36 2.56 -2.31 14.20
CA GLU A 36 3.06 -1.03 14.73
C GLU A 36 2.11 0.11 14.44
N THR A 37 1.50 0.11 13.25
CA THR A 37 0.53 1.14 12.87
C THR A 37 -0.69 1.09 13.80
N PHE A 38 -1.23 -0.11 14.03
CA PHE A 38 -2.35 -0.29 14.96
C PHE A 38 -1.99 0.12 16.38
N LYS A 39 -0.81 -0.25 16.85
CA LYS A 39 -0.33 0.14 18.18
C LYS A 39 -0.26 1.65 18.34
N GLN A 40 0.13 2.36 17.31
CA GLN A 40 0.22 3.82 17.36
C GLN A 40 -1.13 4.44 17.71
N ALA A 41 -2.20 4.01 17.05
CA ALA A 41 -3.55 4.51 17.36
C ALA A 41 -4.07 3.99 18.70
N TYR A 42 -3.73 2.76 19.05
CA TYR A 42 -4.14 2.16 20.31
C TYR A 42 -3.54 2.90 21.51
N ASN A 43 -2.27 3.29 21.40
CA ASN A 43 -1.55 3.95 22.48
C ASN A 43 -1.73 5.47 22.52
N ASP A 44 -2.19 6.09 21.43
CA ASP A 44 -2.36 7.53 21.33
C ASP A 44 -3.65 7.85 20.60
N GLN A 45 -4.63 8.35 21.35
CA GLN A 45 -5.96 8.66 20.82
C GLN A 45 -5.95 9.80 19.79
N ASN A 46 -4.86 10.55 19.69
CA ASN A 46 -4.75 11.62 18.70
C ASN A 46 -4.43 11.09 17.30
N TYR A 47 -4.05 9.83 17.19
CA TYR A 47 -3.76 9.20 15.90
C TYR A 47 -4.96 8.48 15.33
N LYS A 48 -5.15 8.66 14.04
CA LYS A 48 -5.94 7.76 13.19
C LYS A 48 -4.96 6.94 12.38
N ILE A 49 -5.42 5.84 11.82
CA ILE A 49 -4.60 5.06 10.89
C ILE A 49 -5.31 4.94 9.55
N VAL A 50 -4.52 4.90 8.50
CA VAL A 50 -5.02 4.61 7.15
C VAL A 50 -4.29 3.37 6.68
N ILE A 51 -5.06 2.33 6.45
CA ILE A 51 -4.54 1.01 6.13
C ILE A 51 -5.32 0.40 4.97
N PRO A 52 -4.67 -0.42 4.14
CA PRO A 52 -5.39 -1.16 3.11
C PRO A 52 -6.17 -2.30 3.75
N ILE A 53 -7.42 -2.42 3.39
CA ILE A 53 -8.25 -3.53 3.88
C ILE A 53 -8.47 -4.59 2.81
N GLU A 54 -8.49 -4.17 1.57
CA GLU A 54 -8.78 -5.05 0.46
C GLU A 54 -8.20 -4.50 -0.83
N ASN A 55 -7.70 -5.39 -1.68
CA ASN A 55 -7.25 -5.05 -3.01
C ASN A 55 -8.13 -5.83 -4.00
N SER A 56 -8.65 -5.16 -5.03
CA SER A 56 -9.59 -5.77 -5.97
C SER A 56 -9.03 -6.99 -6.70
N LEU A 57 -7.71 -7.07 -6.87
CA LEU A 57 -7.07 -8.20 -7.56
C LEU A 57 -6.54 -9.24 -6.58
N ALA A 58 -5.99 -8.80 -5.45
CA ALA A 58 -5.35 -9.68 -4.48
C ALA A 58 -6.29 -10.12 -3.34
N GLY A 59 -7.47 -9.50 -3.23
CA GLY A 59 -8.43 -9.82 -2.19
C GLY A 59 -8.11 -9.14 -0.86
N ARG A 60 -8.56 -9.74 0.23
CA ARG A 60 -8.44 -9.16 1.56
C ARG A 60 -7.01 -9.18 2.07
N VAL A 61 -6.65 -8.16 2.83
CA VAL A 61 -5.37 -8.11 3.55
C VAL A 61 -5.59 -8.81 4.89
N ALA A 62 -5.13 -10.06 4.99
CA ALA A 62 -5.42 -10.93 6.12
C ALA A 62 -4.98 -10.36 7.47
N ASP A 63 -3.80 -9.72 7.52
CA ASP A 63 -3.29 -9.14 8.75
C ASP A 63 -4.22 -8.09 9.33
N ILE A 64 -4.84 -7.29 8.47
CA ILE A 64 -5.76 -6.24 8.91
C ILE A 64 -7.01 -6.83 9.54
N HIS A 65 -7.55 -7.90 8.96
CA HIS A 65 -8.73 -8.58 9.52
C HIS A 65 -8.45 -9.20 10.88
N TYR A 66 -7.21 -9.59 11.13
CA TYR A 66 -6.78 -10.08 12.44
C TYR A 66 -6.58 -8.93 13.44
N LEU A 67 -5.95 -7.83 13.00
CA LEU A 67 -5.56 -6.74 13.88
C LEU A 67 -6.72 -5.86 14.32
N LEU A 68 -7.74 -5.70 13.46
CA LEU A 68 -8.91 -4.89 13.81
C LEU A 68 -9.57 -5.33 15.12
N PRO A 69 -9.97 -6.61 15.28
CA PRO A 69 -10.55 -7.04 16.55
C PRO A 69 -9.54 -7.07 17.68
N LYS A 70 -8.28 -7.36 17.40
CA LYS A 70 -7.24 -7.42 18.42
C LYS A 70 -7.06 -6.07 19.13
N TYR A 71 -7.02 -4.99 18.38
CA TYR A 71 -6.82 -3.65 18.94
C TYR A 71 -8.12 -2.88 19.13
N LYS A 72 -9.24 -3.45 18.74
CA LYS A 72 -10.57 -2.87 18.96
C LYS A 72 -10.73 -1.47 18.37
N LEU A 73 -10.08 -1.22 17.24
CA LEU A 73 -10.23 0.04 16.53
C LEU A 73 -11.50 0.03 15.68
N GLN A 74 -12.12 1.20 15.57
CA GLN A 74 -13.34 1.37 14.79
C GLN A 74 -13.03 1.99 13.44
N ILE A 75 -13.75 1.56 12.42
CA ILE A 75 -13.62 2.13 11.08
C ILE A 75 -14.49 3.37 11.00
N HIS A 76 -13.87 4.51 10.69
CA HIS A 76 -14.56 5.80 10.59
C HIS A 76 -14.77 6.28 9.17
N GLY A 77 -14.14 5.64 8.20
CA GLY A 77 -14.29 6.02 6.81
C GLY A 77 -13.54 5.09 5.89
N GLU A 78 -13.72 5.30 4.60
CA GLU A 78 -13.03 4.52 3.59
C GLU A 78 -12.62 5.38 2.41
N TYR A 79 -11.63 4.92 1.67
CA TYR A 79 -11.17 5.57 0.45
C TYR A 79 -10.78 4.52 -0.57
N PHE A 80 -11.28 4.68 -1.79
CA PHE A 80 -10.93 3.79 -2.90
C PHE A 80 -9.77 4.41 -3.67
N GLN A 81 -8.58 3.85 -3.47
CA GLN A 81 -7.36 4.33 -4.12
C GLN A 81 -7.11 3.55 -5.40
N THR A 82 -7.06 4.27 -6.50
CA THR A 82 -6.66 3.68 -7.77
C THR A 82 -5.17 3.33 -7.70
N VAL A 83 -4.86 2.08 -8.03
CA VAL A 83 -3.48 1.59 -8.06
C VAL A 83 -3.06 1.45 -9.51
N GLU A 84 -2.04 2.20 -9.90
CA GLU A 84 -1.48 2.15 -11.23
C GLU A 84 -0.07 1.58 -11.16
N HIS A 85 0.13 0.47 -11.85
CA HIS A 85 1.44 -0.15 -11.92
C HIS A 85 2.23 0.43 -13.08
N ASN A 86 3.48 0.77 -12.83
CA ASN A 86 4.37 1.32 -13.84
C ASN A 86 5.60 0.42 -13.95
N LEU A 87 5.94 0.06 -15.17
CA LEU A 87 7.16 -0.66 -15.44
C LEU A 87 8.29 0.33 -15.62
N LEU A 88 9.23 0.33 -14.68
CA LEU A 88 10.36 1.25 -14.68
C LEU A 88 11.60 0.56 -15.22
N CYS A 89 12.33 1.27 -16.05
CA CYS A 89 13.57 0.76 -16.63
C CYS A 89 14.57 1.90 -16.80
N LYS A 90 15.77 1.56 -17.28
CA LYS A 90 16.75 2.58 -17.62
C LYS A 90 16.23 3.44 -18.77
N GLN A 91 16.70 4.69 -18.83
CA GLN A 91 16.20 5.68 -19.76
C GLN A 91 16.16 5.23 -21.22
N ASP A 92 17.15 4.51 -21.67
CA ASP A 92 17.27 4.10 -23.07
C ASP A 92 16.76 2.69 -23.34
N ALA A 93 16.21 2.00 -22.33
CA ALA A 93 15.71 0.64 -22.48
C ALA A 93 14.32 0.63 -23.14
N THR A 94 14.07 -0.39 -23.93
CA THR A 94 12.76 -0.65 -24.54
C THR A 94 12.15 -1.90 -23.88
N ILE A 95 10.87 -2.15 -24.18
CA ILE A 95 10.21 -3.33 -23.63
C ILE A 95 10.92 -4.63 -24.04
N ASP A 96 11.53 -4.65 -25.23
CA ASP A 96 12.24 -5.83 -25.72
C ASP A 96 13.56 -6.09 -25.00
N ASP A 97 14.11 -5.07 -24.34
CA ASP A 97 15.35 -5.20 -23.57
C ASP A 97 15.12 -5.80 -22.20
N ILE A 98 13.87 -5.89 -21.76
CA ILE A 98 13.53 -6.31 -20.42
C ILE A 98 13.53 -7.83 -20.33
N LYS A 99 14.38 -8.35 -19.44
CA LYS A 99 14.50 -9.79 -19.18
C LYS A 99 14.03 -10.17 -17.79
N TYR A 100 14.10 -9.23 -16.84
CA TYR A 100 13.77 -9.46 -15.45
C TYR A 100 12.93 -8.32 -14.93
N VAL A 101 11.94 -8.66 -14.12
CA VAL A 101 11.09 -7.68 -13.43
C VAL A 101 11.13 -8.01 -11.94
N ARG A 102 11.35 -6.98 -11.14
CA ARG A 102 11.29 -7.09 -9.67
C ARG A 102 10.14 -6.27 -9.15
N SER A 103 9.33 -6.87 -8.35
CA SER A 103 8.27 -6.15 -7.67
C SER A 103 7.66 -7.01 -6.59
N HIS A 104 6.69 -6.45 -5.90
CA HIS A 104 5.86 -7.21 -5.00
C HIS A 104 5.04 -8.23 -5.80
N ALA A 105 4.81 -9.41 -5.24
CA ALA A 105 4.08 -10.48 -5.91
C ALA A 105 2.70 -10.05 -6.42
N GLN A 106 2.02 -9.21 -5.66
CA GLN A 106 0.70 -8.70 -6.03
C GLN A 106 0.73 -7.83 -7.29
N ALA A 107 1.83 -7.13 -7.53
CA ALA A 107 1.99 -6.32 -8.73
C ALA A 107 2.37 -7.18 -9.93
N ILE A 108 3.21 -8.17 -9.74
CA ILE A 108 3.66 -9.05 -10.81
C ILE A 108 2.53 -9.92 -11.33
N GLY A 109 1.69 -10.44 -10.45
CA GLY A 109 0.57 -11.29 -10.82
C GLY A 109 -0.31 -10.72 -11.93
N PRO A 110 -0.85 -9.48 -11.77
CA PRO A 110 -1.69 -8.88 -12.80
C PRO A 110 -0.98 -8.57 -14.11
N VAL A 111 0.28 -8.15 -14.08
CA VAL A 111 0.97 -7.71 -15.31
C VAL A 111 1.60 -8.84 -16.09
N SER A 112 1.90 -9.97 -15.46
CA SER A 112 2.67 -11.04 -16.07
C SER A 112 2.01 -11.61 -17.34
N TYR A 113 0.69 -11.73 -17.32
CA TYR A 113 -0.05 -12.34 -18.44
C TYR A 113 -0.33 -11.39 -19.58
N THR A 114 -0.31 -10.09 -19.34
CA THR A 114 -0.75 -9.11 -20.31
C THR A 114 0.37 -8.36 -21.00
N HIS A 115 1.50 -8.21 -20.33
CA HIS A 115 2.56 -7.31 -20.82
C HIS A 115 3.90 -7.98 -21.06
N LEU A 116 4.26 -9.00 -20.29
CA LEU A 116 5.61 -9.54 -20.29
C LEU A 116 5.72 -11.02 -20.62
N ARG A 117 4.66 -11.65 -21.04
CA ARG A 117 4.63 -13.09 -21.24
C ARG A 117 5.67 -13.64 -22.22
N ALA A 118 6.13 -12.84 -23.14
CA ALA A 118 7.16 -13.24 -24.11
C ALA A 118 8.57 -13.17 -23.54
N HIS A 119 8.75 -12.50 -22.40
CA HIS A 119 10.05 -12.24 -21.79
C HIS A 119 10.06 -12.62 -20.31
N GLU A 120 9.21 -13.52 -19.90
CA GLU A 120 8.86 -13.76 -18.53
C GLU A 120 9.98 -14.35 -17.69
N THR A 121 10.53 -13.54 -16.84
CA THR A 121 11.30 -14.00 -15.69
C THR A 121 11.01 -13.04 -14.56
N PHE A 122 10.32 -13.51 -13.52
CA PHE A 122 9.89 -12.67 -12.42
C PHE A 122 10.71 -12.94 -11.17
N ARG A 123 11.02 -11.86 -10.43
CA ARG A 123 11.73 -11.94 -9.16
C ARG A 123 11.04 -11.07 -8.13
N TYR A 124 10.99 -11.55 -6.92
CA TYR A 124 10.34 -10.87 -5.81
C TYR A 124 11.35 -10.36 -4.81
#